data_53e978db2a23b2067547bfc12aa15a2c
#
_entry.id   53e978db2a23b2067547bfc12aa15a2c
#
_cell.length_a   1.000
_cell.length_b   1.000
_cell.length_c   1.000
_cell.angle_alpha   90.00
_cell.angle_beta   90.00
_cell.angle_gamma   90.00
#
_symmetry.space_group_name_H-M   'P 1'
#
loop_
_entity.id
_entity.type
_entity.pdbx_description
1 polymer ?
#
loop_
_entity_poly.entity_id
_entity_poly.type
_entity_poly.pdbx_seq_one_letter_code
_entity_poly.pdbx_strand_id
1 'polypeptide(L)'
;IARCLDENPEAEAVILPSPNYYGICSDIRAIAKVTHDRGKVLIVDQAHGAHLKFFDTYGIDGFPRSAVDLGADLVINSIHKTLASWTQSAVLNVCTDRVNCHVLEDKLQMIESSSPSYPLMASLDINADLLEKEGKRLIREWKTNLQWFYEEARKIPGLRIMEAPMLDPTKLNMDMSECGIDGNQLEEKLMERGIFVELVTGNIVMGMSGIGNRRFDYERLIEALQEISGEE
;
A
#
# COMPACT_ATOMS: atom_id res chain seq x y z
N ILE A 1 11.06 -17.78 -7.58
CA ILE A 1 10.44 -17.48 -8.89
C ILE A 1 11.20 -18.17 -10.00
N ALA A 2 12.55 -18.00 -10.16
CA ALA A 2 13.33 -18.67 -11.22
C ALA A 2 13.04 -20.17 -11.29
N ARG A 3 13.22 -20.89 -10.17
CA ARG A 3 12.97 -22.34 -10.09
C ARG A 3 11.53 -22.69 -10.47
N CYS A 4 10.54 -21.92 -9.98
CA CYS A 4 9.14 -22.17 -10.32
C CYS A 4 8.87 -22.04 -11.81
N LEU A 5 9.47 -21.05 -12.48
CA LEU A 5 9.35 -20.88 -13.93
C LEU A 5 10.08 -21.97 -14.72
N ASP A 6 11.20 -22.46 -14.22
CA ASP A 6 11.95 -23.56 -14.83
C ASP A 6 11.21 -24.91 -14.70
N GLU A 7 10.47 -25.11 -13.60
CA GLU A 7 9.62 -26.28 -13.32
C GLU A 7 8.26 -26.21 -14.05
N ASN A 8 7.81 -24.99 -14.48
CA ASN A 8 6.54 -24.76 -15.16
C ASN A 8 6.74 -23.94 -16.44
N PRO A 9 7.36 -24.48 -17.48
CA PRO A 9 7.70 -23.76 -18.69
C PRO A 9 6.46 -23.26 -19.48
N GLU A 10 5.30 -23.88 -19.26
CA GLU A 10 4.01 -23.50 -19.83
C GLU A 10 3.40 -22.23 -19.20
N ALA A 11 3.86 -21.82 -18.03
CA ALA A 11 3.39 -20.58 -17.40
C ALA A 11 3.74 -19.38 -18.29
N GLU A 12 2.77 -18.53 -18.58
CA GLU A 12 2.94 -17.36 -19.44
C GLU A 12 3.24 -16.08 -18.65
N ALA A 13 2.89 -16.06 -17.38
CA ALA A 13 3.06 -14.89 -16.51
C ALA A 13 3.42 -15.27 -15.08
N VAL A 14 4.04 -14.31 -14.38
CA VAL A 14 4.19 -14.30 -12.93
C VAL A 14 3.24 -13.25 -12.39
N ILE A 15 2.43 -13.60 -11.38
CA ILE A 15 1.59 -12.66 -10.64
C ILE A 15 1.94 -12.68 -9.17
N LEU A 16 2.11 -11.51 -8.55
CA LEU A 16 2.38 -11.38 -7.11
C LEU A 16 1.90 -10.04 -6.55
N PRO A 17 1.52 -9.99 -5.25
CA PRO A 17 1.25 -8.74 -4.57
C PRO A 17 2.55 -8.03 -4.13
N SER A 18 2.62 -6.71 -4.31
CA SER A 18 3.69 -5.87 -3.78
C SER A 18 3.25 -4.40 -3.72
N PRO A 19 3.12 -3.81 -2.53
CA PRO A 19 3.36 -4.39 -1.20
C PRO A 19 2.32 -5.46 -0.82
N ASN A 20 2.69 -6.31 0.14
CA ASN A 20 1.71 -7.14 0.83
C ASN A 20 0.89 -6.31 1.83
N TYR A 21 -0.03 -6.94 2.59
CA TYR A 21 -0.88 -6.22 3.56
C TYR A 21 -0.08 -5.47 4.63
N TYR A 22 1.06 -6.00 5.08
CA TYR A 22 1.92 -5.36 6.07
C TYR A 22 2.82 -4.26 5.50
N GLY A 23 2.78 -4.03 4.18
CA GLY A 23 3.58 -3.01 3.52
C GLY A 23 4.93 -3.51 3.01
N ILE A 24 5.25 -4.80 3.13
CA ILE A 24 6.52 -5.34 2.65
C ILE A 24 6.47 -5.44 1.12
N CYS A 25 7.38 -4.75 0.45
CA CYS A 25 7.56 -4.79 -1.00
C CYS A 25 8.57 -5.87 -1.41
N SER A 26 8.34 -6.46 -2.58
CA SER A 26 9.27 -7.40 -3.22
C SER A 26 10.30 -6.65 -4.06
N ASP A 27 11.45 -7.27 -4.31
CA ASP A 27 12.41 -6.76 -5.31
C ASP A 27 11.87 -6.98 -6.73
N ILE A 28 10.95 -6.08 -7.12
CA ILE A 28 10.27 -6.16 -8.42
C ILE A 28 11.27 -6.08 -9.58
N ARG A 29 12.36 -5.31 -9.44
CA ARG A 29 13.37 -5.20 -10.50
C ARG A 29 14.06 -6.54 -10.77
N ALA A 30 14.48 -7.23 -9.71
CA ALA A 30 15.11 -8.55 -9.85
C ALA A 30 14.10 -9.60 -10.37
N ILE A 31 12.84 -9.52 -9.91
CA ILE A 31 11.77 -10.41 -10.37
C ILE A 31 11.44 -10.17 -11.84
N ALA A 32 11.31 -8.91 -12.27
CA ALA A 32 11.08 -8.54 -13.65
C ALA A 32 12.19 -9.10 -14.56
N LYS A 33 13.46 -8.90 -14.16
CA LYS A 33 14.58 -9.45 -14.93
C LYS A 33 14.47 -10.97 -15.12
N VAL A 34 14.24 -11.71 -14.04
CA VAL A 34 14.12 -13.18 -14.07
C VAL A 34 12.95 -13.64 -14.93
N THR A 35 11.82 -12.93 -14.87
CA THR A 35 10.61 -13.21 -15.65
C THR A 35 10.83 -12.93 -17.14
N HIS A 36 11.40 -11.77 -17.45
CA HIS A 36 11.65 -11.34 -18.83
C HIS A 36 12.75 -12.15 -19.51
N ASP A 37 13.79 -12.56 -18.79
CA ASP A 37 14.85 -13.46 -19.33
C ASP A 37 14.25 -14.80 -19.83
N ARG A 38 13.04 -15.17 -19.40
CA ARG A 38 12.27 -16.35 -19.82
C ARG A 38 11.13 -16.03 -20.80
N GLY A 39 11.05 -14.78 -21.27
CA GLY A 39 10.03 -14.33 -22.22
C GLY A 39 8.61 -14.26 -21.61
N LYS A 40 8.49 -14.20 -20.28
CA LYS A 40 7.21 -14.19 -19.58
C LYS A 40 6.82 -12.77 -19.13
N VAL A 41 5.53 -12.58 -18.79
CA VAL A 41 4.95 -11.31 -18.33
C VAL A 41 4.94 -11.23 -16.80
N LEU A 42 5.27 -10.06 -16.26
CA LEU A 42 5.17 -9.80 -14.82
C LEU A 42 3.95 -8.93 -14.52
N ILE A 43 3.04 -9.46 -13.71
CA ILE A 43 1.83 -8.77 -13.23
C ILE A 43 2.00 -8.52 -11.74
N VAL A 44 1.88 -7.26 -11.32
CA VAL A 44 2.00 -6.89 -9.90
C VAL A 44 0.67 -6.34 -9.40
N ASP A 45 0.10 -7.03 -8.42
CA ASP A 45 -0.98 -6.47 -7.62
C ASP A 45 -0.39 -5.47 -6.61
N GLN A 46 -0.45 -4.19 -6.97
CA GLN A 46 0.00 -3.06 -6.15
C GLN A 46 -1.20 -2.32 -5.53
N ALA A 47 -2.30 -3.03 -5.22
CA ALA A 47 -3.51 -2.42 -4.68
C ALA A 47 -3.24 -1.59 -3.41
N HIS A 48 -2.31 -2.03 -2.55
CA HIS A 48 -1.91 -1.32 -1.33
C HIS A 48 -0.82 -0.27 -1.52
N GLY A 49 -0.31 -0.08 -2.74
CA GLY A 49 0.83 0.79 -3.03
C GLY A 49 0.57 1.86 -4.11
N ALA A 50 -0.70 2.24 -4.34
CA ALA A 50 -1.04 3.26 -5.35
C ALA A 50 -0.30 4.60 -5.15
N HIS A 51 0.01 4.96 -3.92
CA HIS A 51 0.73 6.18 -3.54
C HIS A 51 2.24 6.15 -3.85
N LEU A 52 2.86 4.96 -3.96
CA LEU A 52 4.31 4.83 -4.12
C LEU A 52 4.85 5.57 -5.35
N LYS A 53 4.09 5.56 -6.45
CA LYS A 53 4.45 6.33 -7.66
C LYS A 53 4.65 7.81 -7.39
N PHE A 54 3.84 8.38 -6.52
CA PHE A 54 3.84 9.82 -6.26
C PHE A 54 4.97 10.27 -5.35
N PHE A 55 5.44 9.43 -4.41
CA PHE A 55 6.64 9.73 -3.63
C PHE A 55 7.86 9.86 -4.54
N ASP A 56 8.06 8.92 -5.47
CA ASP A 56 9.16 8.98 -6.45
C ASP A 56 9.00 10.15 -7.42
N THR A 57 7.80 10.37 -7.96
CA THR A 57 7.49 11.48 -8.88
C THR A 57 7.81 12.85 -8.31
N TYR A 58 7.57 13.05 -7.01
CA TYR A 58 7.85 14.34 -6.34
C TYR A 58 9.24 14.41 -5.70
N GLY A 59 10.09 13.39 -5.87
CA GLY A 59 11.44 13.33 -5.32
C GLY A 59 11.45 13.27 -3.79
N ILE A 60 10.57 12.45 -3.21
CA ILE A 60 10.42 12.29 -1.77
C ILE A 60 10.93 10.91 -1.38
N ASP A 61 12.12 10.87 -0.78
CA ASP A 61 12.81 9.65 -0.36
C ASP A 61 12.20 8.96 0.85
N GLY A 62 12.63 7.71 1.09
CA GLY A 62 12.25 6.93 2.27
C GLY A 62 11.05 6.00 2.05
N PHE A 63 10.63 5.82 0.80
CA PHE A 63 9.55 4.91 0.41
C PHE A 63 10.04 3.91 -0.63
N PRO A 64 9.48 2.68 -0.67
CA PRO A 64 9.70 1.77 -1.78
C PRO A 64 9.25 2.40 -3.11
N ARG A 65 9.90 2.01 -4.20
CA ARG A 65 9.50 2.47 -5.53
C ARG A 65 8.30 1.70 -6.05
N SER A 66 7.50 2.36 -6.89
CA SER A 66 6.37 1.73 -7.57
C SER A 66 6.83 0.64 -8.54
N ALA A 67 6.08 -0.45 -8.63
CA ALA A 67 6.28 -1.52 -9.60
C ALA A 67 6.24 -1.02 -11.06
N VAL A 68 5.51 0.07 -11.33
CA VAL A 68 5.49 0.78 -12.62
C VAL A 68 6.89 1.19 -13.09
N ASP A 69 7.75 1.61 -12.15
CA ASP A 69 9.11 2.09 -12.45
C ASP A 69 10.18 1.01 -12.30
N LEU A 70 9.79 -0.19 -11.91
CA LEU A 70 10.70 -1.30 -11.60
C LEU A 70 10.66 -2.43 -12.65
N GLY A 71 9.85 -2.25 -13.71
CA GLY A 71 9.82 -3.17 -14.84
C GLY A 71 8.69 -4.21 -14.78
N ALA A 72 7.67 -4.02 -13.94
CA ALA A 72 6.43 -4.79 -14.08
C ALA A 72 5.75 -4.47 -15.42
N ASP A 73 5.12 -5.46 -16.04
CA ASP A 73 4.41 -5.27 -17.30
C ASP A 73 2.99 -4.74 -17.09
N LEU A 74 2.29 -5.31 -16.10
CA LEU A 74 0.97 -4.86 -15.67
C LEU A 74 0.99 -4.56 -14.17
N VAL A 75 0.41 -3.42 -13.77
CA VAL A 75 0.33 -3.02 -12.36
C VAL A 75 -1.09 -2.59 -12.02
N ILE A 76 -1.69 -3.27 -11.04
CA ILE A 76 -3.04 -2.99 -10.55
C ILE A 76 -2.93 -2.11 -9.28
N ASN A 77 -3.60 -0.96 -9.28
CA ASN A 77 -3.66 -0.06 -8.14
C ASN A 77 -5.10 0.18 -7.69
N SER A 78 -5.39 -0.05 -6.41
CA SER A 78 -6.62 0.43 -5.79
C SER A 78 -6.41 1.87 -5.32
N ILE A 79 -6.97 2.82 -6.05
CA ILE A 79 -6.74 4.25 -5.77
C ILE A 79 -7.39 4.66 -4.45
N HIS A 80 -8.52 4.07 -4.11
CA HIS A 80 -9.30 4.38 -2.91
C HIS A 80 -8.65 3.99 -1.57
N LYS A 81 -7.62 3.13 -1.56
CA LYS A 81 -7.04 2.64 -0.31
C LYS A 81 -6.14 3.67 0.37
N THR A 82 -5.36 4.42 -0.40
CA THR A 82 -4.34 5.32 0.14
C THR A 82 -4.39 6.73 -0.45
N LEU A 83 -5.14 6.92 -1.54
CA LEU A 83 -5.33 8.21 -2.23
C LEU A 83 -6.79 8.67 -2.12
N ALA A 84 -7.12 9.84 -2.68
CA ALA A 84 -8.37 10.54 -2.45
C ALA A 84 -9.50 10.15 -3.44
N SER A 85 -9.66 8.88 -3.75
CA SER A 85 -10.73 8.38 -4.60
C SER A 85 -11.73 7.53 -3.81
N TRP A 86 -12.95 7.39 -4.30
CA TRP A 86 -13.99 6.62 -3.62
C TRP A 86 -13.76 5.12 -3.72
N THR A 87 -14.23 4.38 -2.72
CA THR A 87 -14.15 2.91 -2.64
C THR A 87 -14.64 2.26 -3.93
N GLN A 88 -13.97 1.20 -4.35
CA GLN A 88 -14.11 0.44 -5.60
C GLN A 88 -13.41 1.07 -6.82
N SER A 89 -12.76 2.23 -6.71
CA SER A 89 -11.97 2.79 -7.80
C SER A 89 -10.61 2.12 -7.90
N ALA A 90 -10.25 1.68 -9.10
CA ALA A 90 -8.97 1.04 -9.40
C ALA A 90 -8.46 1.48 -10.76
N VAL A 91 -7.15 1.30 -10.98
CA VAL A 91 -6.48 1.58 -12.25
C VAL A 91 -5.57 0.40 -12.60
N LEU A 92 -5.65 -0.05 -13.84
CA LEU A 92 -4.69 -0.97 -14.45
C LEU A 92 -3.69 -0.18 -15.28
N ASN A 93 -2.41 -0.24 -14.92
CA ASN A 93 -1.33 0.36 -15.68
C ASN A 93 -0.69 -0.68 -16.60
N VAL A 94 -0.61 -0.37 -17.88
CA VAL A 94 0.13 -1.16 -18.87
C VAL A 94 1.47 -0.47 -19.11
N CYS A 95 2.56 -1.13 -18.72
CA CYS A 95 3.90 -0.53 -18.67
C CYS A 95 4.86 -1.11 -19.71
N THR A 96 4.34 -1.85 -20.69
CA THR A 96 5.13 -2.66 -21.62
C THR A 96 4.45 -2.84 -22.99
N ASP A 97 5.26 -3.12 -24.03
CA ASP A 97 4.77 -3.57 -25.34
C ASP A 97 4.65 -5.11 -25.45
N ARG A 98 4.94 -5.86 -24.36
CA ARG A 98 4.82 -7.34 -24.34
C ARG A 98 3.38 -7.80 -24.28
N VAL A 99 2.47 -6.95 -23.83
CA VAL A 99 1.04 -7.23 -23.71
C VAL A 99 0.30 -6.57 -24.87
N ASN A 100 -0.52 -7.31 -25.58
CA ASN A 100 -1.38 -6.76 -26.62
C ASN A 100 -2.55 -6.01 -25.97
N CYS A 101 -2.51 -4.67 -26.02
CA CYS A 101 -3.51 -3.81 -25.40
C CYS A 101 -4.94 -4.05 -25.92
N HIS A 102 -5.12 -4.34 -27.22
CA HIS A 102 -6.45 -4.62 -27.78
C HIS A 102 -7.05 -5.89 -27.20
N VAL A 103 -6.23 -6.96 -27.07
CA VAL A 103 -6.68 -8.20 -26.43
C VAL A 103 -6.99 -7.97 -24.95
N LEU A 104 -6.19 -7.15 -24.26
CA LEU A 104 -6.44 -6.81 -22.86
C LEU A 104 -7.74 -6.03 -22.71
N GLU A 105 -7.99 -5.02 -23.55
CA GLU A 105 -9.23 -4.25 -23.58
C GLU A 105 -10.46 -5.15 -23.82
N ASP A 106 -10.39 -6.04 -24.81
CA ASP A 106 -11.46 -7.00 -25.08
C ASP A 106 -11.76 -7.87 -23.85
N LYS A 107 -10.72 -8.34 -23.13
CA LYS A 107 -10.90 -9.13 -21.91
C LYS A 107 -11.49 -8.33 -20.76
N LEU A 108 -11.07 -7.08 -20.58
CA LEU A 108 -11.64 -6.18 -19.57
C LEU A 108 -13.12 -5.93 -19.85
N GLN A 109 -13.48 -5.62 -21.10
CA GLN A 109 -14.88 -5.41 -21.48
C GLN A 109 -15.80 -6.59 -21.21
N MET A 110 -15.26 -7.83 -21.24
CA MET A 110 -16.05 -9.04 -20.93
C MET A 110 -16.41 -9.17 -19.44
N ILE A 111 -15.65 -8.55 -18.53
CA ILE A 111 -15.81 -8.68 -17.08
C ILE A 111 -16.22 -7.36 -16.42
N GLU A 112 -16.09 -6.23 -17.10
CA GLU A 112 -16.51 -4.93 -16.61
C GLU A 112 -18.01 -4.73 -16.73
N SER A 113 -18.55 -3.82 -15.91
CA SER A 113 -19.94 -3.38 -16.03
C SER A 113 -20.14 -2.56 -17.30
N SER A 114 -21.20 -2.85 -18.04
CA SER A 114 -21.65 -2.03 -19.19
C SER A 114 -22.26 -0.68 -18.75
N SER A 115 -22.46 -0.48 -17.43
CA SER A 115 -23.03 0.74 -16.86
C SER A 115 -22.07 1.30 -15.81
N PRO A 116 -21.03 2.06 -16.22
CA PRO A 116 -20.03 2.58 -15.30
C PRO A 116 -20.66 3.60 -14.34
N SER A 117 -20.15 3.61 -13.11
CA SER A 117 -20.56 4.59 -12.10
C SER A 117 -19.88 5.94 -12.37
N TYR A 118 -20.63 6.91 -12.89
CA TYR A 118 -20.10 8.26 -13.09
C TYR A 118 -19.54 8.93 -11.81
N PRO A 119 -20.14 8.76 -10.61
CA PRO A 119 -19.55 9.27 -9.38
C PRO A 119 -18.15 8.67 -9.09
N LEU A 120 -17.93 7.37 -9.35
CA LEU A 120 -16.62 6.75 -9.19
C LEU A 120 -15.62 7.29 -10.22
N MET A 121 -16.04 7.45 -11.48
CA MET A 121 -15.20 8.06 -12.52
C MET A 121 -14.82 9.50 -12.16
N ALA A 122 -15.79 10.30 -11.72
CA ALA A 122 -15.54 11.66 -11.25
C ALA A 122 -14.59 11.70 -10.05
N SER A 123 -14.68 10.74 -9.12
CA SER A 123 -13.76 10.67 -7.98
C SER A 123 -12.30 10.38 -8.40
N LEU A 124 -12.11 9.59 -9.45
CA LEU A 124 -10.77 9.35 -10.03
C LEU A 124 -10.22 10.62 -10.69
N ASP A 125 -11.04 11.32 -11.46
CA ASP A 125 -10.66 12.57 -12.14
C ASP A 125 -10.31 13.68 -11.13
N ILE A 126 -11.15 13.86 -10.10
CA ILE A 126 -10.90 14.80 -9.00
C ILE A 126 -9.61 14.44 -8.24
N ASN A 127 -9.35 13.14 -8.01
CA ASN A 127 -8.10 12.71 -7.37
C ASN A 127 -6.88 13.02 -8.26
N ALA A 128 -6.98 12.85 -9.57
CA ALA A 128 -5.91 13.20 -10.50
C ALA A 128 -5.61 14.71 -10.48
N ASP A 129 -6.65 15.54 -10.57
CA ASP A 129 -6.54 17.01 -10.48
C ASP A 129 -5.94 17.48 -9.13
N LEU A 130 -6.37 16.85 -8.02
CA LEU A 130 -5.82 17.11 -6.69
C LEU A 130 -4.33 16.80 -6.63
N LEU A 131 -3.92 15.64 -7.15
CA LEU A 131 -2.51 15.23 -7.17
C LEU A 131 -1.67 16.12 -8.09
N GLU A 132 -2.19 16.55 -9.22
CA GLU A 132 -1.51 17.48 -10.11
C GLU A 132 -1.26 18.85 -9.43
N LYS A 133 -2.26 19.40 -8.77
CA LYS A 133 -2.20 20.74 -8.17
C LYS A 133 -1.52 20.78 -6.81
N GLU A 134 -1.83 19.83 -5.95
CA GLU A 134 -1.47 19.84 -4.53
C GLU A 134 -0.61 18.64 -4.11
N GLY A 135 -0.43 17.65 -4.98
CA GLY A 135 0.16 16.36 -4.63
C GLY A 135 1.51 16.48 -3.95
N LYS A 136 2.40 17.32 -4.47
CA LYS A 136 3.74 17.51 -3.87
C LYS A 136 3.67 18.02 -2.43
N ARG A 137 2.74 18.90 -2.12
CA ARG A 137 2.52 19.43 -0.76
C ARG A 137 1.94 18.35 0.14
N LEU A 138 0.86 17.71 -0.30
CA LEU A 138 0.15 16.67 0.47
C LEU A 138 1.05 15.48 0.79
N ILE A 139 1.81 14.99 -0.18
CA ILE A 139 2.74 13.86 0.00
C ILE A 139 3.90 14.23 0.95
N ARG A 140 4.41 15.45 0.91
CA ARG A 140 5.41 15.92 1.89
C ARG A 140 4.85 16.00 3.30
N GLU A 141 3.66 16.55 3.45
CA GLU A 141 2.96 16.63 4.72
C GLU A 141 2.71 15.22 5.29
N TRP A 142 2.25 14.30 4.45
CA TRP A 142 2.07 12.90 4.82
C TRP A 142 3.36 12.26 5.32
N LYS A 143 4.46 12.39 4.58
CA LYS A 143 5.80 11.93 5.03
C LYS A 143 6.17 12.51 6.39
N THR A 144 6.01 13.82 6.58
CA THR A 144 6.34 14.49 7.84
C THR A 144 5.52 13.95 9.00
N ASN A 145 4.23 13.68 8.78
CA ASN A 145 3.36 13.10 9.79
C ASN A 145 3.75 11.65 10.15
N LEU A 146 4.09 10.84 9.13
CA LEU A 146 4.60 9.48 9.34
C LEU A 146 5.91 9.47 10.13
N GLN A 147 6.86 10.34 9.77
CA GLN A 147 8.13 10.44 10.48
C GLN A 147 7.91 10.78 11.97
N TRP A 148 7.07 11.76 12.24
CA TRP A 148 6.72 12.12 13.59
C TRP A 148 6.05 10.95 14.35
N PHE A 149 5.09 10.26 13.72
CA PHE A 149 4.45 9.09 14.31
C PHE A 149 5.49 8.05 14.75
N TYR A 150 6.40 7.68 13.88
CA TYR A 150 7.43 6.69 14.19
C TYR A 150 8.41 7.16 15.27
N GLU A 151 8.73 8.46 15.32
CA GLU A 151 9.55 9.05 16.38
C GLU A 151 8.87 8.97 17.73
N GLU A 152 7.58 9.28 17.82
CA GLU A 152 6.81 9.20 19.08
C GLU A 152 6.50 7.75 19.46
N ALA A 153 6.11 6.90 18.52
CA ALA A 153 5.80 5.50 18.78
C ALA A 153 6.99 4.74 19.41
N ARG A 154 8.22 5.01 18.95
CA ARG A 154 9.43 4.39 19.53
C ARG A 154 9.72 4.80 20.98
N LYS A 155 9.06 5.81 21.51
CA LYS A 155 9.21 6.26 22.90
C LYS A 155 8.23 5.56 23.85
N ILE A 156 7.21 4.87 23.32
CA ILE A 156 6.18 4.21 24.11
C ILE A 156 6.72 2.88 24.66
N PRO A 157 6.77 2.69 25.98
CA PRO A 157 7.25 1.44 26.56
C PRO A 157 6.40 0.25 26.09
N GLY A 158 7.04 -0.86 25.75
CA GLY A 158 6.37 -2.09 25.34
C GLY A 158 5.71 -2.09 23.96
N LEU A 159 5.70 -0.94 23.25
CA LEU A 159 5.26 -0.88 21.86
C LEU A 159 6.43 -1.21 20.92
N ARG A 160 6.25 -2.22 20.10
CA ARG A 160 7.15 -2.56 19.02
C ARG A 160 6.53 -2.17 17.68
N ILE A 161 7.32 -1.53 16.84
CA ILE A 161 6.96 -1.21 15.47
C ILE A 161 7.71 -2.17 14.54
N MET A 162 7.00 -2.77 13.59
CA MET A 162 7.62 -3.65 12.61
C MET A 162 8.63 -2.88 11.76
N GLU A 163 9.82 -3.43 11.65
CA GLU A 163 10.87 -2.97 10.73
C GLU A 163 11.23 -4.09 9.75
N ALA A 164 11.27 -3.76 8.48
CA ALA A 164 11.67 -4.70 7.42
C ALA A 164 12.33 -3.96 6.26
N PRO A 165 13.24 -4.62 5.51
CA PRO A 165 13.73 -4.07 4.26
C PRO A 165 12.57 -3.79 3.29
N MET A 166 12.61 -2.65 2.60
CA MET A 166 11.59 -2.24 1.63
C MET A 166 10.16 -2.20 2.21
N LEU A 167 10.02 -1.85 3.49
CA LEU A 167 8.74 -1.63 4.12
C LEU A 167 8.14 -0.29 3.66
N ASP A 168 6.87 -0.31 3.26
CA ASP A 168 6.06 0.89 3.04
C ASP A 168 5.65 1.47 4.41
N PRO A 169 6.17 2.64 4.80
CA PRO A 169 5.91 3.22 6.11
C PRO A 169 4.47 3.74 6.29
N THR A 170 3.63 3.67 5.28
CA THR A 170 2.20 3.99 5.41
C THR A 170 1.40 2.89 6.11
N LYS A 171 1.99 1.71 6.29
CA LYS A 171 1.43 0.59 7.05
C LYS A 171 2.01 0.62 8.47
N LEU A 172 1.20 1.07 9.41
CA LEU A 172 1.57 1.24 10.82
C LEU A 172 1.40 -0.10 11.54
N ASN A 173 2.41 -0.96 11.48
CA ASN A 173 2.37 -2.28 12.11
C ASN A 173 2.86 -2.19 13.56
N MET A 174 1.95 -2.40 14.50
CA MET A 174 2.11 -2.21 15.94
C MET A 174 1.96 -3.53 16.67
N ASP A 175 2.79 -3.78 17.68
CA ASP A 175 2.75 -4.96 18.55
C ASP A 175 3.00 -4.53 20.00
N MET A 176 2.05 -4.79 20.90
CA MET A 176 2.13 -4.49 22.33
C MET A 176 2.18 -5.75 23.20
N SER A 177 2.65 -6.86 22.65
CA SER A 177 2.76 -8.13 23.39
C SER A 177 3.77 -8.06 24.55
N GLU A 178 4.70 -7.11 24.55
CA GLU A 178 5.58 -6.84 25.68
C GLU A 178 4.85 -6.24 26.88
N CYS A 179 3.69 -5.59 26.65
CA CYS A 179 2.77 -5.17 27.69
C CYS A 179 1.72 -6.24 28.04
N GLY A 180 1.91 -7.49 27.67
CA GLY A 180 0.93 -8.55 27.90
C GLY A 180 -0.37 -8.44 27.09
N ILE A 181 -0.43 -7.55 26.09
CA ILE A 181 -1.61 -7.24 25.28
C ILE A 181 -1.45 -7.89 23.92
N ASP A 182 -2.34 -8.85 23.56
CA ASP A 182 -2.36 -9.44 22.22
C ASP A 182 -3.04 -8.52 21.18
N GLY A 183 -2.96 -8.89 19.91
CA GLY A 183 -3.47 -8.04 18.83
C GLY A 183 -4.98 -7.79 18.93
N ASN A 184 -5.79 -8.77 19.34
CA ASN A 184 -7.24 -8.59 19.47
C ASN A 184 -7.58 -7.65 20.62
N GLN A 185 -6.87 -7.78 21.76
CA GLN A 185 -7.01 -6.88 22.89
C GLN A 185 -6.60 -5.45 22.53
N LEU A 186 -5.52 -5.29 21.74
CA LEU A 186 -5.10 -3.97 21.29
C LEU A 186 -6.14 -3.35 20.33
N GLU A 187 -6.69 -4.13 19.40
CA GLU A 187 -7.77 -3.68 18.52
C GLU A 187 -8.98 -3.21 19.32
N GLU A 188 -9.44 -4.00 20.31
CA GLU A 188 -10.58 -3.67 21.16
C GLU A 188 -10.34 -2.35 21.91
N LYS A 189 -9.18 -2.22 22.56
CA LYS A 189 -8.80 -0.99 23.29
C LYS A 189 -8.72 0.25 22.39
N LEU A 190 -8.24 0.09 21.15
CA LEU A 190 -8.21 1.17 20.15
C LEU A 190 -9.63 1.52 19.67
N MET A 191 -10.48 0.51 19.44
CA MET A 191 -11.86 0.70 19.01
C MET A 191 -12.69 1.44 20.10
N GLU A 192 -12.49 1.15 21.39
CA GLU A 192 -13.11 1.89 22.51
C GLU A 192 -12.75 3.39 22.51
N ARG A 193 -11.59 3.75 21.93
CA ARG A 193 -11.12 5.13 21.74
C ARG A 193 -11.49 5.71 20.37
N GLY A 194 -12.35 5.02 19.61
CA GLY A 194 -12.81 5.42 18.29
C GLY A 194 -11.73 5.36 17.21
N ILE A 195 -10.73 4.46 17.38
CA ILE A 195 -9.68 4.20 16.41
C ILE A 195 -9.91 2.80 15.82
N PHE A 196 -10.12 2.75 14.51
CA PHE A 196 -10.36 1.50 13.78
C PHE A 196 -9.12 1.16 12.97
N VAL A 197 -8.67 -0.09 13.08
CA VAL A 197 -7.50 -0.62 12.39
C VAL A 197 -7.90 -1.43 11.18
N GLU A 198 -6.97 -1.70 10.28
CA GLU A 198 -7.24 -2.42 9.03
C GLU A 198 -7.15 -3.93 9.18
N LEU A 199 -6.21 -4.42 9.99
CA LEU A 199 -5.92 -5.85 10.10
C LEU A 199 -5.33 -6.19 11.46
N VAL A 200 -5.76 -7.33 12.00
CA VAL A 200 -5.12 -7.97 13.16
C VAL A 200 -4.65 -9.37 12.78
N THR A 201 -3.40 -9.69 13.11
CA THR A 201 -2.83 -11.04 12.90
C THR A 201 -1.88 -11.38 14.05
N GLY A 202 -2.28 -12.31 14.91
CA GLY A 202 -1.53 -12.64 16.12
C GLY A 202 -1.39 -11.41 17.01
N ASN A 203 -0.16 -10.98 17.26
CA ASN A 203 0.11 -9.78 18.08
C ASN A 203 0.22 -8.49 17.25
N ILE A 204 0.22 -8.60 15.92
CA ILE A 204 0.38 -7.44 15.04
C ILE A 204 -0.97 -6.82 14.73
N VAL A 205 -1.10 -5.54 15.03
CA VAL A 205 -2.21 -4.68 14.63
C VAL A 205 -1.69 -3.70 13.58
N MET A 206 -2.33 -3.69 12.41
CA MET A 206 -1.94 -2.83 11.30
C MET A 206 -2.95 -1.70 11.09
N GLY A 207 -2.48 -0.47 11.26
CA GLY A 207 -3.17 0.73 10.83
C GLY A 207 -2.75 1.14 9.42
N MET A 208 -3.69 1.55 8.60
CA MET A 208 -3.41 2.05 7.26
C MET A 208 -3.51 3.57 7.21
N SER A 209 -2.40 4.21 6.86
CA SER A 209 -2.35 5.65 6.63
C SER A 209 -2.59 5.99 5.16
N GLY A 210 -3.31 7.07 4.89
CA GLY A 210 -3.61 7.58 3.56
C GLY A 210 -3.32 9.09 3.43
N ILE A 211 -3.38 9.59 2.20
CA ILE A 211 -3.11 11.00 1.88
C ILE A 211 -4.03 11.99 2.61
N GLY A 212 -5.19 11.53 3.09
CA GLY A 212 -6.17 12.33 3.83
C GLY A 212 -5.89 12.46 5.33
N ASN A 213 -4.99 11.64 5.88
CA ASN A 213 -4.68 11.70 7.30
C ASN A 213 -3.90 12.97 7.66
N ARG A 214 -4.35 13.62 8.72
CA ARG A 214 -3.75 14.85 9.26
C ARG A 214 -2.93 14.53 10.50
N ARG A 215 -2.11 15.47 10.93
CA ARG A 215 -1.33 15.37 12.17
C ARG A 215 -2.17 14.90 13.36
N PHE A 216 -3.35 15.45 13.52
CA PHE A 216 -4.28 15.12 14.61
C PHE A 216 -4.64 13.62 14.67
N ASP A 217 -4.76 12.94 13.53
CA ASP A 217 -5.09 11.50 13.50
C ASP A 217 -3.95 10.67 14.10
N TYR A 218 -2.71 11.05 13.81
CA TYR A 218 -1.53 10.38 14.37
C TYR A 218 -1.34 10.71 15.86
N GLU A 219 -1.63 11.95 16.27
CA GLU A 219 -1.60 12.37 17.68
C GLU A 219 -2.58 11.54 18.50
N ARG A 220 -3.82 11.39 18.05
CA ARG A 220 -4.83 10.55 18.69
C ARG A 220 -4.36 9.10 18.84
N LEU A 221 -3.73 8.54 17.79
CA LEU A 221 -3.22 7.17 17.85
C LEU A 221 -2.08 7.04 18.88
N ILE A 222 -1.14 7.98 18.90
CA ILE A 222 -0.04 8.01 19.88
C ILE A 222 -0.57 8.13 21.31
N GLU A 223 -1.51 9.05 21.55
CA GLU A 223 -2.15 9.23 22.86
C GLU A 223 -2.83 7.93 23.32
N ALA A 224 -3.61 7.29 22.45
CA ALA A 224 -4.25 6.01 22.75
C ALA A 224 -3.24 4.91 23.10
N LEU A 225 -2.16 4.79 22.33
CA LEU A 225 -1.12 3.79 22.57
C LEU A 225 -0.36 4.05 23.88
N GLN A 226 -0.12 5.32 24.25
CA GLN A 226 0.50 5.72 25.52
C GLN A 226 -0.39 5.37 26.71
N GLU A 227 -1.70 5.67 26.63
CA GLU A 227 -2.66 5.30 27.66
C GLU A 227 -2.72 3.79 27.84
N ILE A 228 -2.84 3.03 26.76
CA ILE A 228 -2.90 1.57 26.77
C ILE A 228 -1.62 0.97 27.38
N SER A 229 -0.44 1.53 27.06
CA SER A 229 0.84 1.12 27.67
C SER A 229 0.93 1.41 29.17
N GLY A 230 0.18 2.37 29.68
CA GLY A 230 0.16 2.76 31.09
C GLY A 230 -0.97 2.11 31.93
N GLU A 231 -1.79 1.26 31.33
CA GLU A 231 -2.90 0.58 32.02
C GLU A 231 -2.49 -0.72 32.77
N GLU A 232 -1.19 -1.02 32.91
CA GLU A 232 -0.65 -2.16 33.68
C GLU A 232 -0.71 -2.00 35.18
#